data_f1d984434c0b11a7a9c8f7e8e0b7b949
#
_entry.id   f1d984434c0b11a7a9c8f7e8e0b7b949
#
_cell.length_a   1.000
_cell.length_b   1.000
_cell.length_c   1.000
_cell.angle_alpha   90.00
_cell.angle_beta   90.00
_cell.angle_gamma   90.00
#
_symmetry.space_group_name_H-M   'P 1'
#
loop_
_entity.id
_entity.type
_entity.pdbx_description
1 polymer ?
#
loop_
_entity_poly.entity_id
_entity_poly.type
_entity_poly.pdbx_seq_one_letter_code
_entity_poly.pdbx_strand_id
1 'polypeptide(L)'
;VLANMMFGSVSGSAAAAASGIGGFMIPAMAKEGYPRPYAAALTATAATTGLLIPPSNVMLVYAVVAGGVSISALFVAGYVPGLLLGLSLMALAAFTSMREGYGERLPFPGWRALARATAGVLPSVVLLVLVMGGIVSGLFTATESS
;
A
#
# COMPACT_ATOMS: atom_id res chain seq x y z
N VAL A 1 -5.19 -6.03 -0.32
CA VAL A 1 -3.79 -5.79 -0.67
C VAL A 1 -3.56 -4.31 -0.95
N LEU A 2 -4.17 -3.76 -2.00
CA LEU A 2 -3.94 -2.37 -2.43
C LEU A 2 -4.14 -1.34 -1.30
N ALA A 3 -5.20 -1.44 -0.53
CA ALA A 3 -5.46 -0.53 0.60
C ALA A 3 -4.33 -0.56 1.65
N ASN A 4 -3.79 -1.75 1.97
CA ASN A 4 -2.65 -1.88 2.87
C ASN A 4 -1.37 -1.28 2.29
N MET A 5 -1.12 -1.48 0.99
CA MET A 5 0.05 -0.91 0.32
C MET A 5 0.00 0.61 0.33
N MET A 6 -1.15 1.20 -0.03
CA MET A 6 -1.33 2.66 -0.04
C MET A 6 -1.21 3.25 1.37
N PHE A 7 -1.89 2.65 2.35
CA PHE A 7 -1.79 3.13 3.73
C PHE A 7 -0.39 2.93 4.30
N GLY A 8 0.24 1.78 4.02
CA GLY A 8 1.61 1.48 4.45
C GLY A 8 2.64 2.45 3.89
N SER A 9 2.50 2.83 2.61
CA SER A 9 3.40 3.82 1.99
C SER A 9 3.28 5.21 2.62
N VAL A 10 2.06 5.65 2.96
CA VAL A 10 1.82 6.95 3.59
C VAL A 10 2.22 6.94 5.06
N SER A 11 1.83 5.89 5.83
CA SER A 11 2.15 5.80 7.25
C SER A 11 3.62 5.48 7.54
N GLY A 12 4.32 4.87 6.58
CA GLY A 12 5.68 4.37 6.75
C GLY A 12 5.83 3.28 7.82
N SER A 13 4.73 2.68 8.27
CA SER A 13 4.70 1.67 9.35
C SER A 13 3.82 0.48 8.97
N ALA A 14 4.44 -0.70 8.81
CA ALA A 14 3.70 -1.94 8.56
C ALA A 14 2.75 -2.29 9.70
N ALA A 15 3.16 -2.04 10.95
CA ALA A 15 2.32 -2.30 12.11
C ALA A 15 1.06 -1.40 12.11
N ALA A 16 1.23 -0.11 11.79
CA ALA A 16 0.11 0.81 11.66
C ALA A 16 -0.82 0.40 10.50
N ALA A 17 -0.26 0.00 9.36
CA ALA A 17 -1.05 -0.47 8.22
C ALA A 17 -1.80 -1.78 8.53
N ALA A 18 -1.12 -2.75 9.16
CA ALA A 18 -1.74 -4.01 9.53
C ALA A 18 -2.85 -3.83 10.57
N SER A 19 -2.66 -2.98 11.57
CA SER A 19 -3.67 -2.72 12.61
C SER A 19 -4.82 -1.85 12.09
N GLY A 20 -4.51 -0.74 11.42
CA GLY A 20 -5.50 0.20 10.93
C GLY A 20 -6.39 -0.41 9.86
N ILE A 21 -5.80 -0.92 8.79
CA ILE A 21 -6.56 -1.55 7.70
C ILE A 21 -7.08 -2.93 8.13
N GLY A 22 -6.28 -3.73 8.85
CA GLY A 22 -6.68 -5.06 9.31
C GLY A 22 -7.86 -5.04 10.25
N GLY A 23 -7.97 -4.02 11.09
CA GLY A 23 -9.06 -3.87 12.05
C GLY A 23 -10.45 -3.93 11.41
N PHE A 24 -10.63 -3.39 10.22
CA PHE A 24 -11.91 -3.46 9.50
C PHE A 24 -11.90 -4.46 8.32
N MET A 25 -10.78 -4.67 7.66
CA MET A 25 -10.71 -5.57 6.51
C MET A 25 -10.84 -7.04 6.90
N ILE A 26 -10.20 -7.48 8.00
CA ILE A 26 -10.28 -8.88 8.44
C ILE A 26 -11.72 -9.29 8.77
N PRO A 27 -12.50 -8.51 9.57
CA PRO A 27 -13.90 -8.80 9.78
C PRO A 27 -14.76 -8.74 8.50
N ALA A 28 -14.47 -7.80 7.59
CA ALA A 28 -15.16 -7.70 6.32
C ALA A 28 -14.92 -8.93 5.44
N MET A 29 -13.65 -9.35 5.28
CA MET A 29 -13.29 -10.56 4.55
C MET A 29 -13.91 -11.82 5.19
N ALA A 30 -13.96 -11.89 6.51
CA ALA A 30 -14.59 -13.03 7.21
C ALA A 30 -16.09 -13.13 6.91
N LYS A 31 -16.80 -12.01 6.75
CA LYS A 31 -18.22 -11.99 6.32
C LYS A 31 -18.40 -12.47 4.89
N GLU A 32 -17.40 -12.26 4.03
CA GLU A 32 -17.36 -12.72 2.64
C GLU A 32 -16.87 -14.19 2.51
N GLY A 33 -16.76 -14.92 3.63
CA GLY A 33 -16.38 -16.33 3.63
C GLY A 33 -14.87 -16.60 3.64
N TYR A 34 -14.02 -15.59 3.76
CA TYR A 34 -12.58 -15.83 3.90
C TYR A 34 -12.24 -16.33 5.31
N PRO A 35 -11.38 -17.37 5.46
CA PRO A 35 -10.89 -17.77 6.77
C PRO A 35 -10.14 -16.61 7.44
N ARG A 36 -10.45 -16.35 8.72
CA ARG A 36 -9.79 -15.26 9.47
C ARG A 36 -8.25 -15.35 9.47
N PRO A 37 -7.63 -16.54 9.63
CA PRO A 37 -6.17 -16.66 9.56
C PRO A 37 -5.61 -16.24 8.21
N TYR A 38 -6.30 -16.57 7.11
CA TYR A 38 -5.92 -16.16 5.76
C TYR A 38 -6.01 -14.64 5.59
N ALA A 39 -7.14 -14.04 6.02
CA ALA A 39 -7.34 -12.60 5.96
C ALA A 39 -6.28 -11.85 6.78
N ALA A 40 -5.93 -12.35 7.96
CA ALA A 40 -4.89 -11.77 8.81
C ALA A 40 -3.50 -11.90 8.18
N ALA A 41 -3.14 -13.07 7.65
CA ALA A 41 -1.87 -13.29 6.97
C ALA A 41 -1.72 -12.40 5.73
N LEU A 42 -2.76 -12.33 4.89
CA LEU A 42 -2.77 -11.48 3.70
C LEU A 42 -2.63 -9.99 4.07
N THR A 43 -3.33 -9.54 5.11
CA THR A 43 -3.27 -8.16 5.61
C THR A 43 -1.87 -7.83 6.12
N ALA A 44 -1.27 -8.70 6.96
CA ALA A 44 0.06 -8.50 7.50
C ALA A 44 1.13 -8.46 6.39
N THR A 45 1.08 -9.40 5.44
CA THR A 45 2.02 -9.44 4.32
C THR A 45 1.86 -8.23 3.40
N ALA A 46 0.62 -7.82 3.11
CA ALA A 46 0.36 -6.65 2.29
C ALA A 46 0.82 -5.34 2.98
N ALA A 47 0.73 -5.26 4.30
CA ALA A 47 1.20 -4.11 5.05
C ALA A 47 2.73 -3.93 4.96
N THR A 48 3.50 -5.01 4.93
CA THR A 48 4.96 -4.94 4.77
C THR A 48 5.39 -4.47 3.39
N THR A 49 4.62 -4.76 2.34
CA THR A 49 4.93 -4.26 0.98
C THR A 49 4.81 -2.75 0.87
N GLY A 50 3.94 -2.14 1.68
CA GLY A 50 3.81 -0.68 1.74
C GLY A 50 5.10 0.03 2.18
N LEU A 51 5.97 -0.62 2.96
CA LEU A 51 7.26 -0.06 3.37
C LEU A 51 8.26 0.10 2.22
N LEU A 52 8.08 -0.65 1.14
CA LEU A 52 8.94 -0.57 -0.05
C LEU A 52 8.49 0.54 -1.01
N ILE A 53 7.26 1.02 -0.87
CA ILE A 53 6.70 2.07 -1.73
C ILE A 53 6.91 3.41 -1.04
N PRO A 54 7.62 4.36 -1.66
CA PRO A 54 7.83 5.68 -1.08
C PRO A 54 6.53 6.49 -0.93
N PRO A 55 6.49 7.40 0.06
CA PRO A 55 7.50 7.72 1.06
C PRO A 55 7.58 6.71 2.20
N SER A 56 8.76 6.19 2.50
CA SER A 56 8.95 5.15 3.53
C SER A 56 9.91 5.63 4.62
N ASN A 57 9.45 5.65 5.86
CA ASN A 57 10.27 6.00 7.03
C ASN A 57 11.47 5.06 7.19
N VAL A 58 11.32 3.78 6.84
CA VAL A 58 12.39 2.79 6.90
C VAL A 58 13.52 3.15 5.93
N MET A 59 13.17 3.59 4.71
CA MET A 59 14.16 4.03 3.72
C MET A 59 14.86 5.31 4.16
N LEU A 60 14.15 6.25 4.80
CA LEU A 60 14.72 7.46 5.38
C LEU A 60 15.76 7.12 6.45
N VAL A 61 15.38 6.29 7.42
CA VAL A 61 16.29 5.85 8.48
C VAL A 61 17.50 5.13 7.90
N TYR A 62 17.29 4.25 6.92
CA TYR A 62 18.40 3.57 6.24
C TYR A 62 19.36 4.56 5.58
N ALA A 63 18.85 5.53 4.84
CA ALA A 63 19.69 6.53 4.16
C ALA A 63 20.53 7.35 5.14
N VAL A 64 19.96 7.71 6.29
CA VAL A 64 20.66 8.45 7.35
C VAL A 64 21.73 7.60 8.01
N VAL A 65 21.44 6.35 8.35
CA VAL A 65 22.37 5.44 9.04
C VAL A 65 23.50 4.98 8.12
N ALA A 66 23.19 4.69 6.86
CA ALA A 66 24.18 4.23 5.88
C ALA A 66 25.19 5.32 5.49
N GLY A 67 24.78 6.59 5.58
CA GLY A 67 25.60 7.73 5.18
C GLY A 67 25.93 7.75 3.69
N GLY A 68 25.77 8.88 3.04
CA GLY A 68 26.12 9.05 1.62
C GLY A 68 25.17 8.41 0.61
N VAL A 69 24.05 7.83 1.03
CA VAL A 69 23.00 7.30 0.15
C VAL A 69 21.98 8.39 -0.17
N SER A 70 21.70 8.61 -1.45
CA SER A 70 20.68 9.55 -1.88
C SER A 70 19.27 9.00 -1.54
N ILE A 71 18.51 9.75 -0.74
CA ILE A 71 17.15 9.40 -0.36
C ILE A 71 16.23 9.30 -1.60
N SER A 72 16.36 10.24 -2.54
CA SER A 72 15.58 10.23 -3.77
C SER A 72 15.90 9.03 -4.65
N ALA A 73 17.17 8.64 -4.78
CA ALA A 73 17.57 7.45 -5.52
C ALA A 73 17.02 6.17 -4.85
N LEU A 74 17.07 6.11 -3.52
CA LEU A 74 16.53 4.99 -2.75
C LEU A 74 15.00 4.87 -2.92
N PHE A 75 14.29 5.98 -2.92
CA PHE A 75 12.86 6.02 -3.17
C PHE A 75 12.51 5.53 -4.57
N VAL A 76 13.20 6.03 -5.60
CA VAL A 76 12.99 5.56 -6.98
C VAL A 76 13.26 4.06 -7.10
N ALA A 77 14.33 3.56 -6.47
CA ALA A 77 14.66 2.14 -6.46
C ALA A 77 13.59 1.26 -5.76
N GLY A 78 12.90 1.79 -4.76
CA GLY A 78 11.85 1.08 -4.01
C GLY A 78 10.57 0.81 -4.80
N TYR A 79 10.25 1.61 -5.83
CA TYR A 79 9.01 1.42 -6.60
C TYR A 79 8.94 0.06 -7.30
N VAL A 80 10.02 -0.35 -7.95
CA VAL A 80 10.02 -1.61 -8.73
C VAL A 80 9.78 -2.82 -7.83
N PRO A 81 10.56 -3.08 -6.76
CA PRO A 81 10.30 -4.21 -5.89
C PRO A 81 8.97 -4.10 -5.14
N GLY A 82 8.57 -2.90 -4.70
CA GLY A 82 7.30 -2.68 -4.03
C GLY A 82 6.10 -3.03 -4.92
N LEU A 83 6.10 -2.57 -6.17
CA LEU A 83 5.05 -2.90 -7.14
C LEU A 83 5.05 -4.39 -7.50
N LEU A 84 6.21 -4.99 -7.73
CA LEU A 84 6.31 -6.42 -8.03
C LEU A 84 5.74 -7.29 -6.90
N LEU A 85 6.10 -7.01 -5.66
CA LEU A 85 5.57 -7.73 -4.50
C LEU A 85 4.07 -7.51 -4.35
N GLY A 86 3.60 -6.28 -4.49
CA GLY A 86 2.18 -5.96 -4.41
C GLY A 86 1.35 -6.65 -5.49
N LEU A 87 1.81 -6.61 -6.73
CA LEU A 87 1.16 -7.32 -7.84
C LEU A 87 1.16 -8.83 -7.63
N SER A 88 2.27 -9.40 -7.16
CA SER A 88 2.38 -10.82 -6.85
C SER A 88 1.39 -11.23 -5.75
N LEU A 89 1.27 -10.43 -4.68
CA LEU A 89 0.30 -10.67 -3.62
C LEU A 89 -1.15 -10.52 -4.11
N MET A 90 -1.43 -9.56 -4.96
CA MET A 90 -2.77 -9.41 -5.57
C MET A 90 -3.10 -10.60 -6.46
N ALA A 91 -2.15 -11.05 -7.28
CA ALA A 91 -2.33 -12.24 -8.12
C ALA A 91 -2.55 -13.51 -7.27
N LEU A 92 -1.75 -13.69 -6.22
CA LEU A 92 -1.90 -14.82 -5.29
C LEU A 92 -3.26 -14.77 -4.59
N ALA A 93 -3.67 -13.61 -4.08
CA ALA A 93 -4.96 -13.45 -3.41
C ALA A 93 -6.13 -13.71 -4.36
N ALA A 94 -6.05 -13.23 -5.59
CA ALA A 94 -7.07 -13.49 -6.62
C ALA A 94 -7.12 -14.99 -6.99
N PHE A 95 -5.97 -15.61 -7.20
CA PHE A 95 -5.89 -17.04 -7.51
C PHE A 95 -6.47 -17.91 -6.38
N THR A 96 -6.07 -17.63 -5.13
CA THR A 96 -6.59 -18.37 -3.96
C THR A 96 -8.09 -18.17 -3.80
N SER A 97 -8.58 -16.94 -3.93
CA SER A 97 -10.00 -16.62 -3.83
C SER A 97 -10.83 -17.35 -4.91
N MET A 98 -10.34 -17.40 -6.14
CA MET A 98 -11.02 -18.11 -7.23
C MET A 98 -11.01 -19.62 -7.03
N ARG A 99 -9.91 -20.19 -6.53
CA ARG A 99 -9.75 -21.62 -6.30
C ARG A 99 -10.58 -22.13 -5.14
N GLU A 100 -10.59 -21.41 -4.04
CA GLU A 100 -11.29 -21.79 -2.80
C GLU A 100 -12.75 -21.30 -2.79
N GLY A 101 -13.15 -20.48 -3.77
CA GLY A 101 -14.50 -19.95 -3.87
C GLY A 101 -14.83 -18.89 -2.80
N TYR A 102 -13.82 -18.18 -2.29
CA TYR A 102 -14.04 -17.10 -1.33
C TYR A 102 -14.61 -15.86 -1.99
N GLY A 103 -15.53 -15.20 -1.27
CA GLY A 103 -16.17 -13.97 -1.71
C GLY A 103 -17.34 -14.21 -2.69
N GLU A 104 -18.37 -13.41 -2.56
CA GLU A 104 -19.46 -13.40 -3.54
C GLU A 104 -19.00 -12.68 -4.82
N ARG A 105 -19.29 -13.28 -5.98
CA ARG A 105 -19.09 -12.63 -7.28
C ARG A 105 -20.18 -11.57 -7.49
N LEU A 106 -19.97 -10.41 -6.90
CA LEU A 106 -20.85 -9.27 -7.12
C LEU A 106 -20.71 -8.77 -8.57
N PRO A 107 -21.81 -8.38 -9.21
CA PRO A 107 -21.74 -7.75 -10.51
C PRO A 107 -20.96 -6.43 -10.42
N PHE A 108 -20.29 -6.07 -11.49
CA PHE A 108 -19.50 -4.83 -11.55
C PHE A 108 -20.40 -3.63 -11.19
N PRO A 109 -20.04 -2.82 -10.17
CA PRO A 109 -20.91 -1.76 -9.66
C PRO A 109 -21.10 -0.58 -10.63
N GLY A 110 -20.48 -0.66 -11.80
CA GLY A 110 -20.56 0.35 -12.84
C GLY A 110 -19.49 1.45 -12.72
N TRP A 111 -19.16 2.03 -13.87
CA TRP A 111 -18.12 3.05 -13.99
C TRP A 111 -18.38 4.30 -13.14
N ARG A 112 -19.65 4.65 -12.90
CA ARG A 112 -20.01 5.80 -12.06
C ARG A 112 -19.67 5.57 -10.58
N ALA A 113 -19.88 4.36 -10.07
CA ALA A 113 -19.53 4.00 -8.70
C ALA A 113 -17.99 3.98 -8.53
N LEU A 114 -17.29 3.41 -9.52
CA LEU A 114 -15.83 3.41 -9.55
C LEU A 114 -15.26 4.83 -9.59
N ALA A 115 -15.75 5.69 -10.47
CA ALA A 115 -15.32 7.08 -10.57
C ALA A 115 -15.57 7.87 -9.26
N ARG A 116 -16.71 7.63 -8.59
CA ARG A 116 -17.00 8.28 -7.31
C ARG A 116 -16.05 7.81 -6.21
N ALA A 117 -15.76 6.51 -6.15
CA ALA A 117 -14.80 5.95 -5.20
C ALA A 117 -13.39 6.49 -5.46
N THR A 118 -12.96 6.56 -6.72
CA THR A 118 -11.66 7.12 -7.11
C THR A 118 -11.57 8.61 -6.79
N ALA A 119 -12.66 9.39 -7.04
CA ALA A 119 -12.69 10.81 -6.71
C ALA A 119 -12.50 11.07 -5.19
N GLY A 120 -13.01 10.17 -4.33
CA GLY A 120 -12.80 10.27 -2.88
C GLY A 120 -11.34 10.06 -2.45
N VAL A 121 -10.56 9.30 -3.23
CA VAL A 121 -9.13 9.03 -2.95
C VAL A 121 -8.22 10.07 -3.60
N LEU A 122 -8.72 10.80 -4.61
CA LEU A 122 -7.94 11.72 -5.41
C LEU A 122 -7.14 12.75 -4.59
N PRO A 123 -7.68 13.40 -3.55
CA PRO A 123 -6.91 14.35 -2.73
C PRO A 123 -5.67 13.73 -2.09
N SER A 124 -5.79 12.49 -1.59
CA SER A 124 -4.67 11.78 -0.98
C SER A 124 -3.61 11.38 -2.01
N VAL A 125 -4.04 10.96 -3.20
CA VAL A 125 -3.12 10.62 -4.30
C VAL A 125 -2.40 11.87 -4.81
N VAL A 126 -3.10 13.00 -4.95
CA VAL A 126 -2.51 14.28 -5.36
C VAL A 126 -1.46 14.73 -4.35
N LEU A 127 -1.76 14.66 -3.05
CA LEU A 127 -0.80 14.99 -1.99
C LEU A 127 0.45 14.11 -2.09
N LEU A 128 0.27 12.80 -2.24
CA LEU A 128 1.39 11.85 -2.39
C LEU A 128 2.26 12.21 -3.60
N VAL A 129 1.64 12.45 -4.76
CA VAL A 129 2.35 12.81 -6.00
C VAL A 129 3.09 14.13 -5.84
N LEU A 130 2.48 15.11 -5.16
CA LEU A 130 3.08 16.42 -4.93
C LEU A 130 4.31 16.32 -4.01
N VAL A 131 4.20 15.59 -2.92
CA VAL A 131 5.31 15.35 -1.97
C VAL A 131 6.44 14.59 -2.67
N MET A 132 6.11 13.47 -3.32
CA MET A 132 7.13 12.66 -4.01
C MET A 132 7.75 13.38 -5.19
N GLY A 133 6.94 14.08 -5.98
CA GLY A 133 7.43 14.90 -7.10
C GLY A 133 8.35 16.02 -6.61
N GLY A 134 8.04 16.66 -5.49
CA GLY A 134 8.87 17.67 -4.87
C GLY A 134 10.22 17.14 -4.36
N ILE A 135 10.22 15.95 -3.74
CA ILE A 135 11.46 15.30 -3.28
C ILE A 135 12.32 14.87 -4.46
N VAL A 136 11.75 14.21 -5.46
CA VAL A 136 12.51 13.71 -6.63
C VAL A 136 13.02 14.86 -7.50
N SER A 137 12.28 15.95 -7.62
CA SER A 137 12.71 17.16 -8.34
C SER A 137 13.69 18.04 -7.56
N GLY A 138 13.95 17.73 -6.27
CA GLY A 138 14.83 18.48 -5.40
C GLY A 138 14.27 19.81 -4.90
N LEU A 139 12.97 20.04 -5.07
CA LEU A 139 12.27 21.24 -4.55
C LEU A 139 12.10 21.20 -3.04
N PHE A 140 11.97 20.01 -2.46
CA PHE A 140 11.85 19.78 -1.02
C PHE A 140 12.87 18.74 -0.57
N THR A 141 13.37 18.92 0.66
CA THR A 141 14.06 17.83 1.34
C THR A 141 13.03 16.88 1.96
N ALA A 142 13.41 15.61 2.12
CA ALA A 142 12.51 14.62 2.73
C ALA A 142 12.12 14.98 4.17
N THR A 143 12.95 15.77 4.86
CA THR A 143 12.70 16.28 6.22
C THR A 143 11.76 17.48 6.27
N GLU A 144 11.65 18.26 5.20
CA GLU A 144 10.73 19.40 5.11
C GLU A 144 9.31 18.97 4.73
N SER A 145 9.15 17.76 4.20
CA SER A 145 7.86 17.22 3.76
C SER A 145 7.20 16.29 4.77
N SER A 146 7.85 16.02 5.90
CA SER A 146 7.32 15.22 7.00
C SER A 146 6.77 16.13 8.10
#